data_c35fa09ff506b13af5ac705d090c1e1d
#
_entry.id   c35fa09ff506b13af5ac705d090c1e1d
#
_cell.length_a   1.000
_cell.length_b   1.000
_cell.length_c   1.000
_cell.angle_alpha   90.00
_cell.angle_beta   90.00
_cell.angle_gamma   90.00
#
_symmetry.space_group_name_H-M   'P 1'
#
loop_
_entity.id
_entity.type
_entity.pdbx_description
1 polymer ?
#
loop_
_entity_poly.entity_id
_entity_poly.type
_entity_poly.pdbx_seq_one_letter_code
_entity_poly.pdbx_strand_id
1 'polypeptide(L)'
;AMGKENFRAFIARIGFEGMPQIELPERTNSAIPSSFSEVGAATASFGHGLSVTPLQMLTAHAALVNGGHLVPATLFARSEEEAMALSTPVISGQTSAYVRYLMRLNGIQGSGSTGNRIAEGYRWGGKTGTAEKVIDGRYSSAKVTNFFASAFPLDNPRYAMFILVDEPEAENAQTGRTAGWNAGQVSARVVARIAPMLGIQ
;
A
#
# COMPACT_ATOMS: atom_id res chain seq x y z
N ALA A 1 -1.92 4.45 -23.35
CA ALA A 1 -1.70 3.32 -22.44
C ALA A 1 -0.19 3.10 -22.28
N MET A 2 0.25 2.66 -21.09
CA MET A 2 1.67 2.46 -20.75
C MET A 2 2.32 1.34 -21.60
N GLY A 3 1.55 0.30 -21.98
CA GLY A 3 2.03 -0.91 -22.64
C GLY A 3 2.67 -1.89 -21.63
N LYS A 4 2.67 -3.18 -21.98
CA LYS A 4 3.10 -4.26 -21.08
C LYS A 4 4.58 -4.19 -20.68
N GLU A 5 5.46 -3.75 -21.59
CA GLU A 5 6.91 -3.66 -21.34
C GLU A 5 7.21 -2.54 -20.31
N ASN A 6 6.60 -1.37 -20.48
CA ASN A 6 6.75 -0.27 -19.52
C ASN A 6 6.09 -0.60 -18.17
N PHE A 7 4.96 -1.33 -18.18
CA PHE A 7 4.34 -1.83 -16.98
C PHE A 7 5.28 -2.78 -16.23
N ARG A 8 5.88 -3.74 -16.94
CA ARG A 8 6.86 -4.67 -16.38
C ARG A 8 8.07 -3.94 -15.77
N ALA A 9 8.62 -2.97 -16.49
CA ALA A 9 9.73 -2.14 -16.00
C ALA A 9 9.33 -1.31 -14.76
N PHE A 10 8.09 -0.84 -14.68
CA PHE A 10 7.58 -0.14 -13.51
C PHE A 10 7.45 -1.05 -12.29
N ILE A 11 6.93 -2.27 -12.45
CA ILE A 11 6.83 -3.29 -11.39
C ILE A 11 8.20 -3.59 -10.77
N ALA A 12 9.23 -3.75 -11.62
CA ALA A 12 10.61 -3.94 -11.15
C ALA A 12 11.13 -2.70 -10.38
N ARG A 13 10.95 -1.51 -10.97
CA ARG A 13 11.43 -0.25 -10.41
C ARG A 13 10.80 0.11 -9.07
N ILE A 14 9.52 -0.25 -8.85
CA ILE A 14 8.83 0.01 -7.57
C ILE A 14 9.18 -1.02 -6.47
N GLY A 15 10.08 -1.97 -6.76
CA GLY A 15 10.59 -2.93 -5.79
C GLY A 15 9.74 -4.17 -5.58
N PHE A 16 8.88 -4.53 -6.56
CA PHE A 16 8.05 -5.73 -6.45
C PHE A 16 8.77 -7.01 -6.84
N GLU A 17 9.96 -6.94 -7.43
CA GLU A 17 10.75 -8.11 -7.80
C GLU A 17 11.72 -8.53 -6.72
N GLY A 18 11.98 -9.83 -6.66
CA GLY A 18 12.96 -10.41 -5.75
C GLY A 18 12.51 -10.45 -4.28
N MET A 19 13.46 -10.57 -3.39
CA MET A 19 13.24 -10.52 -1.95
C MET A 19 13.23 -9.08 -1.43
N PRO A 20 12.36 -8.76 -0.46
CA PRO A 20 12.44 -7.48 0.23
C PRO A 20 13.79 -7.33 0.93
N GLN A 21 14.36 -6.14 0.85
CA GLN A 21 15.60 -5.83 1.55
C GLN A 21 15.27 -5.41 2.99
N ILE A 22 15.60 -6.27 3.93
CA ILE A 22 15.52 -6.06 5.37
C ILE A 22 16.42 -7.08 6.06
N GLU A 23 16.88 -6.79 7.26
CA GLU A 23 17.85 -7.62 8.00
C GLU A 23 17.22 -8.86 8.70
N LEU A 24 16.00 -9.22 8.33
CA LEU A 24 15.37 -10.45 8.83
C LEU A 24 15.73 -11.66 7.97
N PRO A 25 16.00 -12.83 8.56
CA PRO A 25 16.22 -14.07 7.81
C PRO A 25 14.94 -14.59 7.14
N GLU A 26 13.76 -14.35 7.75
CA GLU A 26 12.44 -14.79 7.26
C GLU A 26 11.94 -13.87 6.14
N ARG A 27 12.48 -14.08 4.95
CA ARG A 27 12.11 -13.36 3.73
C ARG A 27 11.67 -14.32 2.65
N THR A 28 10.76 -13.89 1.80
CA THR A 28 10.32 -14.65 0.63
C THR A 28 10.31 -13.78 -0.63
N ASN A 29 10.46 -14.43 -1.78
CA ASN A 29 10.31 -13.77 -3.07
C ASN A 29 8.84 -13.44 -3.33
N SER A 30 8.62 -12.32 -4.01
CA SER A 30 7.36 -12.07 -4.70
C SER A 30 7.16 -13.07 -5.85
N ALA A 31 5.91 -13.33 -6.21
CA ALA A 31 5.56 -14.10 -7.39
C ALA A 31 5.10 -13.14 -8.51
N ILE A 32 6.06 -12.70 -9.32
CA ILE A 32 5.83 -11.81 -10.45
C ILE A 32 6.10 -12.60 -11.74
N PRO A 33 5.18 -12.59 -12.72
CA PRO A 33 5.44 -13.22 -14.03
C PRO A 33 6.68 -12.65 -14.70
N SER A 34 7.50 -13.52 -15.30
CA SER A 34 8.69 -13.09 -16.04
C SER A 34 8.36 -12.22 -17.25
N SER A 35 7.16 -12.40 -17.82
CA SER A 35 6.60 -11.58 -18.89
C SER A 35 5.09 -11.45 -18.72
N PHE A 36 4.52 -10.38 -19.26
CA PHE A 36 3.07 -10.16 -19.29
C PHE A 36 2.56 -10.24 -20.73
N SER A 37 1.43 -10.92 -20.92
CA SER A 37 0.59 -10.69 -22.11
C SER A 37 -0.11 -9.32 -21.99
N GLU A 38 -0.71 -8.81 -23.04
CA GLU A 38 -1.50 -7.55 -22.96
C GLU A 38 -2.63 -7.66 -21.92
N VAL A 39 -3.35 -8.78 -21.91
CA VAL A 39 -4.40 -9.06 -20.92
C VAL A 39 -3.80 -9.23 -19.54
N GLY A 40 -2.67 -9.93 -19.41
CA GLY A 40 -1.98 -10.11 -18.13
C GLY A 40 -1.50 -8.79 -17.53
N ALA A 41 -0.95 -7.88 -18.31
CA ALA A 41 -0.58 -6.54 -17.85
C ALA A 41 -1.81 -5.71 -17.43
N ALA A 42 -2.90 -5.80 -18.20
CA ALA A 42 -4.15 -5.13 -17.87
C ALA A 42 -4.73 -5.64 -16.54
N THR A 43 -4.77 -6.95 -16.31
CA THR A 43 -5.27 -7.53 -15.05
C THR A 43 -4.33 -7.27 -13.87
N ALA A 44 -3.01 -7.31 -14.08
CA ALA A 44 -2.02 -7.01 -13.06
C ALA A 44 -2.04 -5.53 -12.63
N SER A 45 -2.48 -4.61 -13.50
CA SER A 45 -2.61 -3.18 -13.16
C SER A 45 -3.62 -2.89 -12.04
N PHE A 46 -4.54 -3.80 -11.78
CA PHE A 46 -5.48 -3.73 -10.66
C PHE A 46 -5.31 -4.89 -9.65
N GLY A 47 -4.18 -5.63 -9.72
CA GLY A 47 -3.72 -6.52 -8.66
C GLY A 47 -3.95 -8.02 -8.89
N HIS A 48 -4.33 -8.46 -10.11
CA HIS A 48 -4.49 -9.87 -10.41
C HIS A 48 -3.25 -10.47 -11.10
N GLY A 49 -2.96 -11.75 -10.83
CA GLY A 49 -1.90 -12.48 -11.51
C GLY A 49 -0.48 -12.16 -11.05
N LEU A 50 -0.34 -11.48 -9.91
CA LEU A 50 0.93 -11.26 -9.23
C LEU A 50 0.73 -11.34 -7.71
N SER A 51 1.81 -11.64 -6.97
CA SER A 51 1.80 -11.63 -5.50
C SER A 51 3.06 -10.97 -4.99
N VAL A 52 2.90 -10.08 -4.02
CA VAL A 52 3.99 -9.35 -3.37
C VAL A 52 3.89 -9.49 -1.85
N THR A 53 5.01 -9.37 -1.16
CA THR A 53 4.99 -9.40 0.31
C THR A 53 4.40 -8.11 0.88
N PRO A 54 3.81 -8.13 2.09
CA PRO A 54 3.33 -6.92 2.76
C PRO A 54 4.40 -5.85 2.90
N LEU A 55 5.65 -6.23 3.13
CA LEU A 55 6.76 -5.29 3.25
C LEU A 55 7.08 -4.60 1.91
N GLN A 56 7.10 -5.35 0.79
CA GLN A 56 7.28 -4.75 -0.54
C GLN A 56 6.12 -3.80 -0.86
N MET A 57 4.89 -4.16 -0.49
CA MET A 57 3.72 -3.28 -0.66
C MET A 57 3.85 -1.99 0.16
N LEU A 58 4.33 -2.09 1.40
CA LEU A 58 4.56 -0.94 2.27
C LEU A 58 5.67 -0.03 1.73
N THR A 59 6.82 -0.58 1.31
CA THR A 59 7.94 0.23 0.78
C THR A 59 7.58 0.89 -0.55
N ALA A 60 6.87 0.18 -1.44
CA ALA A 60 6.34 0.75 -2.67
C ALA A 60 5.34 1.88 -2.39
N HIS A 61 4.42 1.67 -1.45
CA HIS A 61 3.47 2.70 -1.03
C HIS A 61 4.20 3.93 -0.44
N ALA A 62 5.20 3.71 0.42
CA ALA A 62 6.04 4.78 0.94
C ALA A 62 6.73 5.58 -0.18
N ALA A 63 7.26 4.89 -1.20
CA ALA A 63 7.87 5.53 -2.37
C ALA A 63 6.88 6.41 -3.16
N LEU A 64 5.61 6.03 -3.22
CA LEU A 64 4.59 6.83 -3.91
C LEU A 64 4.25 8.13 -3.18
N VAL A 65 4.50 8.23 -1.86
CA VAL A 65 4.09 9.39 -1.05
C VAL A 65 5.24 10.23 -0.52
N ASN A 66 6.49 9.76 -0.55
CA ASN A 66 7.67 10.42 0.02
C ASN A 66 8.44 11.33 -0.95
N GLY A 67 7.85 11.69 -2.08
CA GLY A 67 8.54 12.43 -3.14
C GLY A 67 8.98 11.55 -4.31
N GLY A 68 8.72 10.25 -4.27
CA GLY A 68 8.94 9.33 -5.38
C GLY A 68 10.21 8.48 -5.26
N HIS A 69 10.71 8.25 -4.06
CA HIS A 69 11.95 7.53 -3.80
C HIS A 69 11.70 6.19 -3.09
N LEU A 70 12.08 5.09 -3.71
CA LEU A 70 12.10 3.78 -3.08
C LEU A 70 13.30 3.69 -2.16
N VAL A 71 13.05 3.71 -0.85
CA VAL A 71 14.07 3.59 0.20
C VAL A 71 14.07 2.14 0.69
N PRO A 72 15.23 1.46 0.76
CA PRO A 72 15.32 0.11 1.31
C PRO A 72 14.89 0.08 2.78
N ALA A 73 14.03 -0.90 3.12
CA ALA A 73 13.62 -1.11 4.51
C ALA A 73 14.82 -1.56 5.36
N THR A 74 14.83 -1.15 6.64
CA THR A 74 15.85 -1.54 7.62
C THR A 74 15.28 -1.50 9.02
N LEU A 75 15.82 -2.33 9.92
CA LEU A 75 15.56 -2.29 11.36
C LEU A 75 16.54 -1.38 12.12
N PHE A 76 17.58 -0.91 11.43
CA PHE A 76 18.57 -0.01 12.03
C PHE A 76 18.23 1.45 11.79
N ALA A 77 18.51 2.29 12.78
CA ALA A 77 18.34 3.74 12.63
C ALA A 77 19.24 4.27 11.50
N ARG A 78 18.69 5.12 10.67
CA ARG A 78 19.40 5.86 9.60
C ARG A 78 19.04 7.33 9.66
N SER A 79 19.97 8.18 9.28
CA SER A 79 19.64 9.57 8.97
C SER A 79 18.85 9.67 7.65
N GLU A 80 18.19 10.79 7.45
CA GLU A 80 17.50 11.08 6.18
C GLU A 80 18.48 11.12 5.00
N GLU A 81 19.67 11.66 5.20
CA GLU A 81 20.73 11.70 4.19
C GLU A 81 21.18 10.30 3.77
N GLU A 82 21.44 9.42 4.73
CA GLU A 82 21.81 8.02 4.47
C GLU A 82 20.67 7.27 3.75
N ALA A 83 19.43 7.48 4.16
CA ALA A 83 18.27 6.86 3.54
C ALA A 83 18.11 7.32 2.09
N MET A 84 18.30 8.62 1.82
CA MET A 84 18.21 9.18 0.47
C MET A 84 19.36 8.73 -0.41
N ALA A 85 20.58 8.61 0.11
CA ALA A 85 21.74 8.10 -0.63
C ALA A 85 21.54 6.65 -1.12
N LEU A 86 20.75 5.84 -0.40
CA LEU A 86 20.42 4.47 -0.76
C LEU A 86 19.13 4.35 -1.58
N SER A 87 18.41 5.43 -1.79
CA SER A 87 17.12 5.42 -2.47
C SER A 87 17.25 5.32 -3.98
N THR A 88 16.20 4.81 -4.62
CA THR A 88 16.06 4.78 -6.08
C THR A 88 14.84 5.61 -6.50
N PRO A 89 14.96 6.54 -7.44
CA PRO A 89 13.81 7.30 -7.94
C PRO A 89 12.86 6.40 -8.72
N VAL A 90 11.57 6.46 -8.39
CA VAL A 90 10.50 5.63 -8.98
C VAL A 90 9.54 6.49 -9.80
N ILE A 91 9.09 7.60 -9.23
CA ILE A 91 8.19 8.58 -9.85
C ILE A 91 8.70 10.00 -9.56
N SER A 92 8.18 10.99 -10.27
CA SER A 92 8.51 12.39 -9.99
C SER A 92 7.87 12.87 -8.67
N GLY A 93 8.49 13.87 -8.03
CA GLY A 93 7.91 14.53 -6.85
C GLY A 93 6.51 15.10 -7.10
N GLN A 94 6.27 15.62 -8.33
CA GLN A 94 4.96 16.10 -8.73
C GLN A 94 3.93 14.96 -8.78
N THR A 95 4.29 13.81 -9.36
CA THR A 95 3.42 12.62 -9.37
C THR A 95 3.13 12.15 -7.95
N SER A 96 4.13 12.13 -7.07
CA SER A 96 3.96 11.81 -5.66
C SER A 96 2.97 12.75 -4.97
N ALA A 97 3.05 14.07 -5.25
CA ALA A 97 2.10 15.04 -4.71
C ALA A 97 0.66 14.77 -5.18
N TYR A 98 0.46 14.43 -6.47
CA TYR A 98 -0.85 14.01 -6.96
C TYR A 98 -1.37 12.73 -6.30
N VAL A 99 -0.50 11.74 -6.08
CA VAL A 99 -0.88 10.51 -5.37
C VAL A 99 -1.35 10.82 -3.94
N ARG A 100 -0.62 11.67 -3.21
CA ARG A 100 -1.05 12.12 -1.86
C ARG A 100 -2.40 12.81 -1.88
N TYR A 101 -2.62 13.69 -2.86
CA TYR A 101 -3.91 14.36 -3.04
C TYR A 101 -5.05 13.35 -3.27
N LEU A 102 -4.85 12.39 -4.17
CA LEU A 102 -5.85 11.35 -4.45
C LEU A 102 -6.11 10.44 -3.24
N MET A 103 -5.07 10.09 -2.47
CA MET A 103 -5.21 9.33 -1.23
C MET A 103 -6.00 10.10 -0.17
N ARG A 104 -5.76 11.43 -0.06
CA ARG A 104 -6.55 12.27 0.83
C ARG A 104 -8.00 12.36 0.38
N LEU A 105 -8.25 12.53 -0.91
CA LEU A 105 -9.59 12.57 -1.48
C LEU A 105 -10.34 11.25 -1.21
N ASN A 106 -9.68 10.11 -1.37
CA ASN A 106 -10.25 8.80 -1.01
C ASN A 106 -10.58 8.71 0.50
N GLY A 107 -9.77 9.28 1.37
CA GLY A 107 -10.05 9.39 2.80
C GLY A 107 -11.26 10.26 3.11
N ILE A 108 -11.50 11.33 2.35
CA ILE A 108 -12.62 12.26 2.60
C ILE A 108 -13.94 11.75 1.98
N GLN A 109 -13.91 11.31 0.73
CA GLN A 109 -15.10 11.06 -0.08
C GLN A 109 -15.20 9.63 -0.63
N GLY A 110 -14.13 8.84 -0.54
CA GLY A 110 -14.07 7.50 -1.09
C GLY A 110 -14.24 6.39 -0.05
N SER A 111 -13.66 5.23 -0.36
CA SER A 111 -13.72 4.01 0.46
C SER A 111 -13.04 4.14 1.84
N GLY A 112 -12.25 5.20 2.06
CA GLY A 112 -11.64 5.53 3.36
C GLY A 112 -12.47 6.47 4.23
N SER A 113 -13.63 6.96 3.76
CA SER A 113 -14.37 8.04 4.42
C SER A 113 -14.84 7.73 5.85
N THR A 114 -15.18 6.47 6.14
CA THR A 114 -15.48 6.03 7.51
C THR A 114 -14.25 6.18 8.41
N GLY A 115 -13.07 5.84 7.92
CA GLY A 115 -11.81 6.01 8.65
C GLY A 115 -11.48 7.48 8.91
N ASN A 116 -11.78 8.38 7.97
CA ASN A 116 -11.56 9.81 8.17
C ASN A 116 -12.38 10.38 9.34
N ARG A 117 -13.59 9.87 9.59
CA ARG A 117 -14.37 10.23 10.78
C ARG A 117 -13.78 9.68 12.08
N ILE A 118 -13.13 8.52 12.01
CA ILE A 118 -12.44 7.91 13.16
C ILE A 118 -11.15 8.68 13.49
N ALA A 119 -10.37 9.04 12.47
CA ALA A 119 -9.13 9.81 12.59
C ALA A 119 -9.37 11.30 12.33
N GLU A 120 -10.46 11.86 12.90
CA GLU A 120 -10.82 13.26 12.73
C GLU A 120 -9.69 14.16 13.24
N GLY A 121 -9.42 15.24 12.52
CA GLY A 121 -8.33 16.17 12.80
C GLY A 121 -7.00 15.79 12.15
N TYR A 122 -6.78 14.53 11.78
CA TYR A 122 -5.54 14.11 11.13
C TYR A 122 -5.64 14.14 9.62
N ARG A 123 -4.58 14.59 8.96
CA ARG A 123 -4.45 14.56 7.49
C ARG A 123 -4.04 13.15 7.03
N TRP A 124 -4.93 12.21 7.30
CA TRP A 124 -4.79 10.80 6.96
C TRP A 124 -5.55 10.47 5.68
N GLY A 125 -5.08 9.45 4.97
CA GLY A 125 -5.74 8.87 3.81
C GLY A 125 -4.93 7.72 3.26
N GLY A 126 -5.45 7.09 2.20
CA GLY A 126 -4.80 5.93 1.64
C GLY A 126 -5.64 5.24 0.57
N LYS A 127 -5.30 3.99 0.26
CA LYS A 127 -5.96 3.16 -0.74
C LYS A 127 -6.37 1.81 -0.17
N THR A 128 -7.62 1.44 -0.38
CA THR A 128 -8.15 0.10 -0.11
C THR A 128 -7.70 -0.90 -1.16
N GLY A 129 -7.48 -2.15 -0.77
CA GLY A 129 -7.39 -3.28 -1.66
C GLY A 129 -8.18 -4.45 -1.10
N THR A 130 -8.87 -5.16 -1.96
CA THR A 130 -9.58 -6.41 -1.65
C THR A 130 -9.17 -7.41 -2.72
N ALA A 131 -8.41 -8.42 -2.32
CA ALA A 131 -7.92 -9.48 -3.19
C ALA A 131 -8.67 -10.77 -2.91
N GLU A 132 -9.25 -11.37 -3.94
CA GLU A 132 -9.82 -12.72 -3.85
C GLU A 132 -8.69 -13.74 -3.71
N LYS A 133 -8.84 -14.67 -2.78
CA LYS A 133 -7.87 -15.78 -2.59
C LYS A 133 -8.03 -16.83 -3.70
N VAL A 134 -6.91 -17.38 -4.11
CA VAL A 134 -6.90 -18.53 -5.03
C VAL A 134 -7.02 -19.82 -4.19
N ILE A 135 -8.09 -20.56 -4.39
CA ILE A 135 -8.35 -21.86 -3.74
C ILE A 135 -8.54 -22.88 -4.87
N ASP A 136 -7.77 -23.95 -4.83
CA ASP A 136 -7.77 -25.00 -5.85
C ASP A 136 -7.64 -24.44 -7.29
N GLY A 137 -6.77 -23.43 -7.46
CA GLY A 137 -6.49 -22.82 -8.75
C GLY A 137 -7.57 -21.86 -9.27
N ARG A 138 -8.58 -21.50 -8.46
CA ARG A 138 -9.66 -20.57 -8.82
C ARG A 138 -9.80 -19.44 -7.81
N TYR A 139 -10.17 -18.27 -8.27
CA TYR A 139 -10.51 -17.15 -7.39
C TYR A 139 -11.81 -17.44 -6.61
N SER A 140 -11.76 -17.19 -5.30
CA SER A 140 -12.88 -17.38 -4.39
C SER A 140 -13.45 -16.03 -3.96
N SER A 141 -14.66 -15.70 -4.37
CA SER A 141 -15.37 -14.51 -3.90
C SER A 141 -15.76 -14.59 -2.40
N ALA A 142 -15.73 -15.80 -1.83
CA ALA A 142 -16.06 -16.01 -0.41
C ALA A 142 -14.86 -15.73 0.52
N LYS A 143 -13.65 -15.89 0.04
CA LYS A 143 -12.41 -15.70 0.82
C LYS A 143 -11.54 -14.61 0.21
N VAL A 144 -11.37 -13.55 0.95
CA VAL A 144 -10.63 -12.36 0.51
C VAL A 144 -9.55 -11.99 1.52
N THR A 145 -8.49 -11.38 1.02
CA THR A 145 -7.51 -10.66 1.84
C THR A 145 -7.70 -9.18 1.60
N ASN A 146 -7.94 -8.44 2.66
CA ASN A 146 -8.13 -7.00 2.60
C ASN A 146 -6.90 -6.27 3.08
N PHE A 147 -6.61 -5.12 2.45
CA PHE A 147 -5.59 -4.23 2.96
C PHE A 147 -5.99 -2.75 2.83
N PHE A 148 -5.34 -1.95 3.64
CA PHE A 148 -5.35 -0.50 3.52
C PHE A 148 -3.93 0.03 3.64
N ALA A 149 -3.45 0.62 2.55
CA ALA A 149 -2.17 1.33 2.51
C ALA A 149 -2.41 2.81 2.78
N SER A 150 -1.85 3.35 3.84
CA SER A 150 -2.07 4.72 4.31
C SER A 150 -0.79 5.46 4.59
N ALA A 151 -0.88 6.79 4.62
CA ALA A 151 0.19 7.66 5.09
C ALA A 151 -0.38 8.84 5.89
N PHE A 152 0.42 9.37 6.79
CA PHE A 152 0.05 10.53 7.61
C PHE A 152 1.29 11.27 8.16
N PRO A 153 1.21 12.62 8.29
CA PRO A 153 0.22 13.48 7.64
C PRO A 153 0.46 13.53 6.13
N LEU A 154 -0.61 13.55 5.29
CA LEU A 154 -0.47 13.43 3.82
C LEU A 154 0.12 14.67 3.12
N ASP A 155 0.08 15.82 3.75
CA ASP A 155 0.71 17.04 3.25
C ASP A 155 2.25 16.99 3.39
N ASN A 156 2.76 16.36 4.46
CA ASN A 156 4.17 16.09 4.67
C ASN A 156 4.32 14.69 5.29
N PRO A 157 4.29 13.61 4.52
CA PRO A 157 4.25 12.26 5.03
C PRO A 157 5.49 11.91 5.86
N ARG A 158 5.25 11.53 7.11
CA ARG A 158 6.30 11.05 8.00
C ARG A 158 6.17 9.55 8.28
N TYR A 159 4.97 9.02 8.13
CA TYR A 159 4.66 7.63 8.39
C TYR A 159 3.84 7.03 7.26
N ALA A 160 4.22 5.83 6.84
CA ALA A 160 3.42 4.97 5.97
C ALA A 160 3.02 3.72 6.75
N MET A 161 1.79 3.25 6.53
CA MET A 161 1.27 2.09 7.24
C MET A 161 0.51 1.19 6.27
N PHE A 162 0.68 -0.11 6.44
CA PHE A 162 -0.02 -1.14 5.69
C PHE A 162 -0.72 -2.07 6.66
N ILE A 163 -2.06 -2.05 6.65
CA ILE A 163 -2.90 -2.94 7.45
C ILE A 163 -3.45 -4.02 6.53
N LEU A 164 -3.22 -5.27 6.89
CA LEU A 164 -3.73 -6.44 6.18
C LEU A 164 -4.63 -7.25 7.11
N VAL A 165 -5.79 -7.64 6.63
CA VAL A 165 -6.74 -8.51 7.33
C VAL A 165 -7.07 -9.68 6.42
N ASP A 166 -6.73 -10.88 6.86
CA ASP A 166 -6.96 -12.10 6.11
C ASP A 166 -8.31 -12.73 6.47
N GLU A 167 -9.05 -13.11 5.44
CA GLU A 167 -10.39 -13.71 5.55
C GLU A 167 -11.34 -12.95 6.52
N PRO A 168 -11.50 -11.61 6.39
CA PRO A 168 -12.39 -10.88 7.29
C PRO A 168 -13.84 -11.33 7.14
N GLU A 169 -14.52 -11.42 8.25
CA GLU A 169 -15.96 -11.58 8.29
C GLU A 169 -16.67 -10.23 8.44
N ALA A 170 -17.92 -10.15 7.96
CA ALA A 170 -18.74 -8.97 8.20
C ALA A 170 -19.18 -8.96 9.68
N GLU A 171 -19.05 -7.83 10.34
CA GLU A 171 -19.42 -7.66 11.75
C GLU A 171 -20.95 -7.86 11.96
N ASN A 172 -21.73 -7.45 10.97
CA ASN A 172 -23.18 -7.60 10.94
C ASN A 172 -23.73 -7.51 9.51
N ALA A 173 -25.03 -7.67 9.33
CA ALA A 173 -25.69 -7.66 8.01
C ALA A 173 -25.57 -6.32 7.25
N GLN A 174 -25.28 -5.22 7.94
CA GLN A 174 -25.15 -3.88 7.37
C GLN A 174 -23.70 -3.53 7.02
N THR A 175 -22.73 -4.28 7.52
CA THR A 175 -21.30 -4.08 7.23
C THR A 175 -20.85 -5.02 6.12
N GLY A 176 -20.05 -4.48 5.20
CA GLY A 176 -19.43 -5.26 4.13
C GLY A 176 -18.12 -5.91 4.56
N ARG A 177 -17.65 -6.86 3.75
CA ARG A 177 -16.34 -7.52 3.94
C ARG A 177 -15.19 -6.82 3.22
N THR A 178 -15.43 -5.71 2.53
CA THR A 178 -14.38 -4.99 1.79
C THR A 178 -13.47 -4.19 2.72
N ALA A 179 -12.28 -3.86 2.25
CA ALA A 179 -11.23 -3.23 3.06
C ALA A 179 -11.65 -1.92 3.74
N GLY A 180 -12.59 -1.17 3.20
CA GLY A 180 -13.12 0.05 3.83
C GLY A 180 -13.86 -0.20 5.15
N TRP A 181 -14.44 -1.40 5.33
CA TRP A 181 -15.16 -1.80 6.53
C TRP A 181 -14.29 -2.41 7.63
N ASN A 182 -13.06 -2.82 7.30
CA ASN A 182 -12.14 -3.46 8.25
C ASN A 182 -10.76 -2.81 8.22
N ALA A 183 -9.85 -3.18 7.32
CA ALA A 183 -8.46 -2.67 7.28
C ALA A 183 -8.37 -1.13 7.30
N GLY A 184 -9.26 -0.42 6.61
CA GLY A 184 -9.32 1.04 6.61
C GLY A 184 -9.71 1.62 7.96
N GLN A 185 -10.70 1.04 8.64
CA GLN A 185 -11.09 1.50 9.98
C GLN A 185 -10.03 1.18 11.03
N VAL A 186 -9.39 0.00 10.95
CA VAL A 186 -8.26 -0.36 11.82
C VAL A 186 -7.11 0.64 11.63
N SER A 187 -6.75 0.95 10.38
CA SER A 187 -5.74 1.97 10.06
C SER A 187 -6.06 3.31 10.72
N ALA A 188 -7.29 3.79 10.59
CA ALA A 188 -7.71 5.04 11.17
C ALA A 188 -7.68 5.05 12.71
N ARG A 189 -8.11 3.95 13.35
CA ARG A 189 -8.04 3.80 14.82
C ARG A 189 -6.60 3.79 15.31
N VAL A 190 -5.69 3.14 14.58
CA VAL A 190 -4.26 3.17 14.89
C VAL A 190 -3.75 4.60 14.80
N VAL A 191 -4.02 5.32 13.70
CA VAL A 191 -3.60 6.72 13.53
C VAL A 191 -4.12 7.60 14.65
N ALA A 192 -5.42 7.55 14.95
CA ALA A 192 -6.02 8.34 16.04
C ALA A 192 -5.34 8.11 17.39
N ARG A 193 -4.84 6.90 17.63
CA ARG A 193 -4.17 6.54 18.89
C ARG A 193 -2.69 6.92 18.92
N ILE A 194 -1.95 6.68 17.83
CA ILE A 194 -0.50 6.85 17.82
C ILE A 194 -0.04 8.24 17.37
N ALA A 195 -0.82 8.96 16.56
CA ALA A 195 -0.42 10.26 16.03
C ALA A 195 -0.04 11.27 17.13
N PRO A 196 -0.81 11.41 18.26
CA PRO A 196 -0.41 12.28 19.36
C PRO A 196 0.91 11.85 20.01
N MET A 197 1.15 10.54 20.12
CA MET A 197 2.39 9.99 20.69
C MET A 197 3.61 10.26 19.80
N LEU A 198 3.37 10.41 18.49
CA LEU A 198 4.38 10.70 17.47
C LEU A 198 4.55 12.21 17.21
N GLY A 199 3.85 13.07 17.99
CA GLY A 199 3.87 14.51 17.82
C GLY A 199 3.23 15.00 16.52
N ILE A 200 2.29 14.25 15.96
CA ILE A 200 1.49 14.62 14.79
C ILE A 200 0.20 15.29 15.27
N GLN A 201 -0.06 16.48 14.73
CA GLN A 201 -1.26 17.26 15.00
C GLN A 201 -2.11 17.42 13.75
#